data_38e9400a3bae02a0b6110b7a08e79385
#
_entry.id   38e9400a3bae02a0b6110b7a08e79385
#
_cell.length_a   1.000
_cell.length_b   1.000
_cell.length_c   1.000
_cell.angle_alpha   90.00
_cell.angle_beta   90.00
_cell.angle_gamma   90.00
#
_symmetry.space_group_name_H-M   'P 1'
#
loop_
_entity.id
_entity.type
_entity.pdbx_description
1 polymer ?
#
loop_
_entity_poly.entity_id
_entity_poly.type
_entity_poly.pdbx_seq_one_letter_code
_entity_poly.pdbx_strand_id
1 'polypeptide(L)'
;MMLAFIYEINNPNDYPVMLDGFSFSVLFDDFEVNTVSSPEAVWIPAGKTNELRVPAMFDTRQTLLTLLLPGAMKLKEKELSPWAVLEKWWTGAPDFSFPVSATEGAAVFKADGVTRVVPFEATFP
;
A
#
# COMPACT_ATOMS: atom_id res chain seq x y z
N MET A 1 13.50 -6.21 3.38
CA MET A 1 12.73 -5.33 4.28
C MET A 1 11.27 -5.72 4.24
N MET A 2 10.66 -5.89 5.40
CA MET A 2 9.23 -6.20 5.50
C MET A 2 8.50 -5.06 6.19
N LEU A 3 7.39 -4.61 5.60
CA LEU A 3 6.50 -3.63 6.20
C LEU A 3 5.10 -4.23 6.33
N ALA A 4 4.39 -3.86 7.37
CA ALA A 4 2.99 -4.22 7.52
C ALA A 4 2.15 -2.95 7.41
N PHE A 5 1.19 -2.97 6.51
CA PHE A 5 0.25 -1.86 6.33
C PHE A 5 -1.03 -2.18 7.07
N ILE A 6 -1.42 -1.30 7.98
CA ILE A 6 -2.59 -1.51 8.82
C ILE A 6 -3.66 -0.51 8.43
N TYR A 7 -4.82 -1.03 8.02
CA TYR A 7 -5.97 -0.22 7.64
C TYR A 7 -7.12 -0.49 8.60
N GLU A 8 -7.83 0.56 8.97
CA GLU A 8 -9.08 0.44 9.69
C GLU A 8 -10.24 0.56 8.69
N ILE A 9 -11.15 -0.40 8.73
CA ILE A 9 -12.29 -0.44 7.82
C ILE A 9 -13.56 -0.37 8.66
N ASN A 10 -14.29 0.73 8.48
CA ASN A 10 -15.54 0.97 9.19
C ASN A 10 -16.72 0.63 8.30
N ASN A 11 -17.63 -0.19 8.83
CA ASN A 11 -18.89 -0.50 8.18
C ASN A 11 -20.02 0.32 8.84
N PRO A 12 -20.46 1.42 8.23
CA PRO A 12 -21.53 2.24 8.81
C PRO A 12 -22.93 1.69 8.56
N ASN A 13 -23.06 0.60 7.81
CA ASN A 13 -24.33 0.01 7.47
C ASN A 13 -24.91 -0.79 8.65
N ASP A 14 -26.20 -1.09 8.57
CA ASP A 14 -26.90 -1.90 9.56
C ASP A 14 -26.91 -3.40 9.21
N TYR A 15 -26.07 -3.79 8.25
CA TYR A 15 -25.87 -5.18 7.83
C TYR A 15 -24.37 -5.48 7.71
N PRO A 16 -23.96 -6.75 7.82
CA PRO A 16 -22.55 -7.10 7.67
C PRO A 16 -22.10 -6.97 6.22
N VAL A 17 -20.83 -6.61 6.04
CA VAL A 17 -20.20 -6.45 4.72
C VAL A 17 -18.92 -7.29 4.69
N MET A 18 -18.69 -7.96 3.56
CA MET A 18 -17.46 -8.73 3.37
C MET A 18 -16.49 -7.93 2.50
N LEU A 19 -15.25 -7.80 2.99
CA LEU A 19 -14.14 -7.34 2.17
C LEU A 19 -13.57 -8.55 1.44
N ASP A 20 -13.69 -8.56 0.11
CA ASP A 20 -13.33 -9.73 -0.72
C ASP A 20 -12.16 -9.47 -1.65
N GLY A 21 -11.45 -8.40 -1.47
CA GLY A 21 -10.27 -8.08 -2.24
C GLY A 21 -9.74 -6.72 -1.83
N PHE A 22 -8.42 -6.62 -1.76
CA PHE A 22 -7.76 -5.40 -1.33
C PHE A 22 -6.39 -5.30 -2.00
N SER A 23 -6.16 -4.23 -2.71
CA SER A 23 -4.88 -4.01 -3.39
C SER A 23 -4.52 -2.53 -3.43
N PHE A 24 -3.24 -2.26 -3.48
CA PHE A 24 -2.71 -0.90 -3.59
C PHE A 24 -1.27 -0.92 -4.08
N SER A 25 -0.85 0.21 -4.64
CA SER A 25 0.55 0.43 -5.01
C SER A 25 1.24 1.21 -3.90
N VAL A 26 2.46 0.83 -3.56
CA VAL A 26 3.26 1.47 -2.52
C VAL A 26 4.24 2.44 -3.15
N LEU A 27 4.27 3.66 -2.64
CA LEU A 27 5.23 4.68 -3.05
C LEU A 27 6.20 4.99 -1.91
N PHE A 28 7.48 5.02 -2.23
CA PHE A 28 8.53 5.57 -1.38
C PHE A 28 9.03 6.85 -2.04
N ASP A 29 8.88 8.02 -1.39
CA ASP A 29 9.28 9.32 -1.97
C ASP A 29 8.75 9.55 -3.39
N ASP A 30 7.50 9.22 -3.67
CA ASP A 30 6.84 9.31 -4.99
C ASP A 30 7.31 8.28 -6.02
N PHE A 31 8.16 7.33 -5.65
CA PHE A 31 8.53 6.21 -6.52
C PHE A 31 7.68 5.00 -6.21
N GLU A 32 7.02 4.46 -7.24
CA GLU A 32 6.28 3.21 -7.07
C GLU A 32 7.25 2.05 -6.94
N VAL A 33 7.24 1.40 -5.79
CA VAL A 33 8.20 0.33 -5.48
C VAL A 33 7.58 -1.06 -5.45
N ASN A 34 6.27 -1.16 -5.24
CA ASN A 34 5.59 -2.45 -5.21
C ASN A 34 4.08 -2.27 -5.35
N THR A 35 3.42 -3.34 -5.79
CA THR A 35 1.97 -3.47 -5.75
C THR A 35 1.64 -4.61 -4.80
N VAL A 36 0.77 -4.34 -3.85
CA VAL A 36 0.44 -5.28 -2.78
C VAL A 36 -1.03 -5.65 -2.87
N SER A 37 -1.34 -6.91 -2.67
CA SER A 37 -2.72 -7.38 -2.62
C SER A 37 -2.92 -8.34 -1.47
N SER A 38 -4.12 -8.32 -0.89
CA SER A 38 -4.55 -9.27 0.13
C SER A 38 -5.68 -10.11 -0.44
N PRO A 39 -5.49 -11.43 -0.54
CA PRO A 39 -6.55 -12.32 -1.04
C PRO A 39 -7.54 -12.74 0.04
N GLU A 40 -7.32 -12.34 1.29
CA GLU A 40 -8.18 -12.77 2.40
C GLU A 40 -9.54 -12.09 2.36
N ALA A 41 -10.58 -12.86 2.66
CA ALA A 41 -11.93 -12.35 2.86
C ALA A 41 -12.13 -12.04 4.34
N VAL A 42 -12.59 -10.83 4.63
CA VAL A 42 -12.81 -10.36 6.01
C VAL A 42 -14.23 -9.84 6.14
N TRP A 43 -14.96 -10.36 7.13
CA TRP A 43 -16.29 -9.86 7.46
C TRP A 43 -16.20 -8.70 8.45
N ILE A 44 -16.94 -7.64 8.15
CA ILE A 44 -17.04 -6.47 9.01
C ILE A 44 -18.50 -6.40 9.49
N PRO A 45 -18.75 -6.66 10.78
CA PRO A 45 -20.12 -6.63 11.31
C PRO A 45 -20.77 -5.25 11.17
N ALA A 46 -22.09 -5.24 11.19
CA ALA A 46 -22.86 -3.99 11.08
C ALA A 46 -22.42 -2.98 12.15
N GLY A 47 -22.13 -1.75 11.73
CA GLY A 47 -21.74 -0.66 12.62
C GLY A 47 -20.40 -0.83 13.31
N LYS A 48 -19.57 -1.76 12.86
CA LYS A 48 -18.27 -2.04 13.47
C LYS A 48 -17.10 -1.64 12.58
N THR A 49 -15.93 -1.57 13.22
CA THR A 49 -14.66 -1.30 12.54
C THR A 49 -13.76 -2.50 12.74
N ASN A 50 -13.17 -2.99 11.66
CA ASN A 50 -12.18 -4.05 11.68
C ASN A 50 -10.84 -3.53 11.18
N GLU A 51 -9.77 -4.14 11.69
CA GLU A 51 -8.43 -3.86 11.26
C GLU A 51 -7.99 -4.88 10.22
N LEU A 52 -7.44 -4.39 9.10
CA LEU A 52 -6.84 -5.22 8.07
C LEU A 52 -5.34 -5.00 8.10
N ARG A 53 -4.59 -6.08 8.31
CA ARG A 53 -3.13 -6.05 8.29
C ARG A 53 -2.63 -6.67 6.99
N VAL A 54 -1.91 -5.91 6.20
CA VAL A 54 -1.35 -6.36 4.92
C VAL A 54 0.17 -6.31 4.99
N PRO A 55 0.84 -7.44 5.17
CA PRO A 55 2.30 -7.47 5.16
C PRO A 55 2.83 -7.42 3.72
N ALA A 56 3.93 -6.73 3.52
CA ALA A 56 4.59 -6.64 2.23
C ALA A 56 6.11 -6.78 2.40
N MET A 57 6.70 -7.59 1.55
CA MET A 57 8.15 -7.78 1.51
C MET A 57 8.75 -6.93 0.40
N PHE A 58 9.80 -6.18 0.71
CA PHE A 58 10.51 -5.36 -0.25
C PHE A 58 11.92 -5.92 -0.43
N ASP A 59 12.21 -6.34 -1.65
CA ASP A 59 13.49 -6.88 -2.04
C ASP A 59 14.37 -5.74 -2.55
N THR A 60 15.60 -5.66 -2.06
CA THR A 60 16.58 -4.65 -2.45
C THR A 60 16.80 -4.63 -3.96
N ARG A 61 16.95 -5.79 -4.57
CA ARG A 61 17.20 -5.91 -6.00
C ARG A 61 16.03 -5.43 -6.82
N GLN A 62 14.81 -5.84 -6.45
CA GLN A 62 13.62 -5.44 -7.17
C GLN A 62 13.33 -3.95 -7.03
N THR A 63 13.56 -3.40 -5.85
CA THR A 63 13.40 -1.96 -5.60
C THR A 63 14.41 -1.17 -6.42
N LEU A 64 15.65 -1.65 -6.53
CA LEU A 64 16.66 -1.02 -7.38
C LEU A 64 16.24 -1.03 -8.85
N LEU A 65 15.69 -2.14 -9.34
CA LEU A 65 15.20 -2.23 -10.71
C LEU A 65 14.07 -1.22 -10.97
N THR A 66 13.20 -1.03 -9.99
CA THR A 66 12.12 -0.03 -10.07
C THR A 66 12.69 1.38 -10.22
N LEU A 67 13.77 1.70 -9.53
CA LEU A 67 14.44 2.99 -9.64
C LEU A 67 15.13 3.16 -11.00
N LEU A 68 15.74 2.10 -11.52
CA LEU A 68 16.52 2.16 -12.76
C LEU A 68 15.66 2.16 -14.02
N LEU A 69 14.49 1.50 -13.98
CA LEU A 69 13.63 1.38 -15.15
C LEU A 69 12.50 2.42 -15.13
N PRO A 70 11.40 2.24 -14.37
CA PRO A 70 10.32 3.23 -14.40
C PRO A 70 10.68 4.53 -13.66
N GLY A 71 11.59 4.48 -12.69
CA GLY A 71 11.97 5.64 -11.89
C GLY A 71 13.09 6.50 -12.46
N ALA A 72 13.71 6.10 -13.57
CA ALA A 72 14.89 6.77 -14.10
C ALA A 72 14.67 8.26 -14.40
N MET A 73 13.53 8.62 -14.97
CA MET A 73 13.20 10.01 -15.28
C MET A 73 13.09 10.86 -14.01
N LYS A 74 12.45 10.35 -12.97
CA LYS A 74 12.32 11.06 -11.69
C LYS A 74 13.66 11.25 -11.01
N LEU A 75 14.53 10.24 -11.07
CA LEU A 75 15.89 10.36 -10.54
C LEU A 75 16.67 11.45 -11.24
N LYS A 76 16.56 11.51 -12.55
CA LYS A 76 17.23 12.53 -13.36
C LYS A 76 16.70 13.94 -13.05
N GLU A 77 15.39 14.08 -12.96
CA GLU A 77 14.76 15.36 -12.64
C GLU A 77 15.15 15.89 -11.25
N LYS A 78 15.30 14.98 -10.29
CA LYS A 78 15.66 15.31 -8.91
C LYS A 78 17.18 15.30 -8.67
N GLU A 79 17.96 15.00 -9.68
CA GLU A 79 19.42 14.87 -9.60
C GLU A 79 19.86 13.88 -8.52
N LEU A 80 19.17 12.73 -8.42
CA LEU A 80 19.41 11.72 -7.42
C LEU A 80 20.10 10.48 -8.01
N SER A 81 20.98 9.89 -7.21
CA SER A 81 21.58 8.58 -7.50
C SER A 81 20.65 7.46 -7.05
N PRO A 82 20.40 6.42 -7.87
CA PRO A 82 19.58 5.30 -7.44
C PRO A 82 20.14 4.60 -6.20
N TRP A 83 21.45 4.51 -6.06
CA TRP A 83 22.09 3.90 -4.89
C TRP A 83 21.88 4.71 -3.62
N ALA A 84 21.97 6.04 -3.72
CA ALA A 84 21.74 6.92 -2.58
C ALA A 84 20.29 6.87 -2.12
N VAL A 85 19.33 6.81 -3.04
CA VAL A 85 17.91 6.69 -2.72
C VAL A 85 17.62 5.35 -2.05
N LEU A 86 18.18 4.27 -2.59
CA LEU A 86 18.00 2.93 -2.02
C LEU A 86 18.54 2.86 -0.58
N GLU A 87 19.73 3.40 -0.36
CA GLU A 87 20.33 3.46 0.98
C GLU A 87 19.46 4.27 1.94
N LYS A 88 18.96 5.42 1.51
CA LYS A 88 18.05 6.26 2.30
C LYS A 88 16.83 5.46 2.76
N TRP A 89 16.23 4.68 1.87
CA TRP A 89 15.04 3.91 2.21
C TRP A 89 15.33 2.77 3.18
N TRP A 90 16.40 2.01 2.94
CA TRP A 90 16.73 0.88 3.81
C TRP A 90 17.20 1.30 5.19
N THR A 91 17.89 2.42 5.32
CA THR A 91 18.31 2.95 6.62
C THR A 91 17.20 3.73 7.31
N GLY A 92 16.31 4.34 6.54
CA GLY A 92 15.23 5.18 7.08
C GLY A 92 13.92 4.48 7.38
N ALA A 93 13.72 3.25 6.86
CA ALA A 93 12.44 2.55 7.02
C ALA A 93 12.04 2.31 8.48
N PRO A 94 12.92 1.91 9.40
CA PRO A 94 12.54 1.71 10.80
C PRO A 94 11.99 2.96 11.47
N ASP A 95 12.44 4.13 11.07
CA ASP A 95 12.06 5.42 11.66
C ASP A 95 11.07 6.20 10.78
N PHE A 96 10.69 5.65 9.63
CA PHE A 96 9.86 6.35 8.64
C PHE A 96 10.40 7.75 8.31
N SER A 97 11.71 7.84 8.05
CA SER A 97 12.37 9.10 7.75
C SER A 97 12.10 9.62 6.34
N PHE A 98 11.31 8.89 5.56
CA PHE A 98 10.86 9.28 4.23
C PHE A 98 9.36 9.00 4.09
N PRO A 99 8.66 9.71 3.17
CA PRO A 99 7.22 9.49 2.96
C PRO A 99 6.94 8.11 2.37
N VAL A 100 5.98 7.41 2.98
CA VAL A 100 5.42 6.16 2.47
C VAL A 100 3.94 6.38 2.21
N SER A 101 3.48 6.05 1.02
CA SER A 101 2.07 6.22 0.69
C SER A 101 1.55 5.04 -0.13
N ALA A 102 0.23 4.90 -0.15
CA ALA A 102 -0.48 3.96 -0.98
C ALA A 102 -1.32 4.73 -1.99
N THR A 103 -1.27 4.31 -3.24
CA THR A 103 -2.05 4.90 -4.32
C THR A 103 -2.69 3.79 -5.16
N GLU A 104 -3.62 4.17 -6.02
CA GLU A 104 -4.36 3.23 -6.87
C GLU A 104 -4.98 2.09 -6.05
N GLY A 105 -5.41 2.39 -4.84
CA GLY A 105 -6.02 1.43 -3.95
C GLY A 105 -7.40 1.03 -4.43
N ALA A 106 -7.74 -0.25 -4.27
CA ALA A 106 -9.05 -0.78 -4.59
C ALA A 106 -9.46 -1.78 -3.51
N ALA A 107 -10.58 -1.50 -2.86
CA ALA A 107 -11.19 -2.40 -1.87
C ALA A 107 -12.49 -2.91 -2.45
N VAL A 108 -12.63 -4.24 -2.54
CA VAL A 108 -13.82 -4.88 -3.09
C VAL A 108 -14.71 -5.34 -1.95
N PHE A 109 -15.90 -4.77 -1.86
CA PHE A 109 -16.87 -5.10 -0.82
C PHE A 109 -18.08 -5.84 -1.41
N LYS A 110 -18.55 -6.85 -0.69
CA LYS A 110 -19.74 -7.62 -1.06
C LYS A 110 -20.75 -7.65 0.07
N ALA A 111 -22.02 -7.44 -0.26
CA ALA A 111 -23.14 -7.55 0.66
C ALA A 111 -24.41 -7.86 -0.14
N ASP A 112 -25.17 -8.87 0.28
CA ASP A 112 -26.46 -9.27 -0.32
C ASP A 112 -26.43 -9.37 -1.86
N GLY A 113 -25.36 -9.98 -2.39
CA GLY A 113 -25.20 -10.17 -3.83
C GLY A 113 -24.75 -8.91 -4.59
N VAL A 114 -24.53 -7.81 -3.91
CA VAL A 114 -24.04 -6.56 -4.50
C VAL A 114 -22.53 -6.47 -4.26
N THR A 115 -21.80 -6.14 -5.33
CA THR A 115 -20.35 -5.92 -5.26
C THR A 115 -20.03 -4.47 -5.54
N ARG A 116 -19.20 -3.86 -4.71
CA ARG A 116 -18.72 -2.50 -4.92
C ARG A 116 -17.21 -2.44 -4.79
N VAL A 117 -16.58 -1.65 -5.66
CA VAL A 117 -15.15 -1.36 -5.59
C VAL A 117 -15.00 0.07 -5.09
N VAL A 118 -14.26 0.22 -3.98
CA VAL A 118 -14.02 1.52 -3.36
C VAL A 118 -12.55 1.88 -3.59
N PRO A 119 -12.25 2.93 -4.38
CA PRO A 119 -10.89 3.41 -4.53
C PRO A 119 -10.43 4.13 -3.27
N PHE A 120 -9.14 4.05 -2.97
CA PHE A 120 -8.58 4.74 -1.81
C PHE A 120 -7.12 5.13 -2.03
N GLU A 121 -6.69 6.09 -1.24
CA GLU A 121 -5.30 6.51 -1.12
C GLU A 121 -5.00 6.69 0.37
N ALA A 122 -3.76 6.48 0.75
CA ALA A 122 -3.34 6.63 2.15
C ALA A 122 -1.91 7.14 2.23
N THR A 123 -1.61 7.86 3.31
CA THR A 123 -0.25 8.30 3.63
C THR A 123 0.11 7.71 4.98
N PHE A 124 1.31 7.18 5.09
CA PHE A 124 1.80 6.58 6.33
C PHE A 124 2.91 7.44 6.93
N PRO A 125 2.90 7.56 8.26
CA PRO A 125 3.89 8.37 8.96
C PRO A 125 5.30 7.86 8.81
#